data_342c0346c7895d35c0dfa727e17f580f
#
_entry.id   342c0346c7895d35c0dfa727e17f580f
#
_cell.length_a   1.000
_cell.length_b   1.000
_cell.length_c   1.000
_cell.angle_alpha   90.00
_cell.angle_beta   90.00
_cell.angle_gamma   90.00
#
_symmetry.space_group_name_H-M   'P 1'
#
loop_
_entity.id
_entity.type
_entity.pdbx_description
1 polymer ?
#
loop_
_entity_poly.entity_id
_entity_poly.type
_entity_poly.pdbx_seq_one_letter_code
_entity_poly.pdbx_strand_id
1 'polypeptide(L)'
;DTGLDMSVIAAILSSYFDRPVDRETCFAGEIGLSGEVRPAPRSEQRIGEAARLGFRRIVVSGYLRKSLPKPPKGIEVVYINKLEELGRIVFGVSGPVE
;
A
#
# COMPACT_ATOMS: atom_id res chain seq x y z
N ASP A 1 7.82 -16.78 -9.92
CA ASP A 1 6.81 -15.74 -9.97
C ASP A 1 7.36 -14.44 -9.38
N THR A 2 7.34 -13.39 -10.16
CA THR A 2 7.78 -12.08 -9.71
C THR A 2 6.58 -11.15 -9.62
N GLY A 3 6.50 -10.41 -8.50
CA GLY A 3 5.48 -9.41 -8.33
C GLY A 3 5.95 -8.05 -8.84
N LEU A 4 5.03 -7.11 -8.88
CA LEU A 4 5.32 -5.73 -9.22
C LEU A 4 5.24 -4.88 -7.96
N ASP A 5 6.12 -3.90 -7.86
CA ASP A 5 6.13 -2.97 -6.73
C ASP A 5 4.78 -2.27 -6.62
N MET A 6 4.23 -2.23 -5.41
CA MET A 6 2.90 -1.66 -5.17
C MET A 6 2.85 -0.17 -5.52
N SER A 7 3.95 0.56 -5.33
CA SER A 7 4.01 1.98 -5.70
C SER A 7 3.85 2.16 -7.21
N VAL A 8 4.43 1.26 -7.99
CA VAL A 8 4.33 1.31 -9.44
C VAL A 8 2.89 1.04 -9.87
N ILE A 9 2.26 0.04 -9.26
CA ILE A 9 0.86 -0.27 -9.56
C ILE A 9 -0.04 0.91 -9.19
N ALA A 10 0.21 1.53 -8.04
CA ALA A 10 -0.57 2.70 -7.62
C ALA A 10 -0.45 3.84 -8.65
N ALA A 11 0.76 4.06 -9.19
CA ALA A 11 0.97 5.08 -10.20
C ALA A 11 0.21 4.75 -11.50
N ILE A 12 0.21 3.49 -11.89
CA ILE A 12 -0.53 3.04 -13.07
C ILE A 12 -2.03 3.25 -12.87
N LEU A 13 -2.55 2.87 -11.71
CA LEU A 13 -3.96 3.06 -11.39
C LEU A 13 -4.34 4.53 -11.35
N SER A 14 -3.46 5.37 -10.80
CA SER A 14 -3.65 6.80 -10.77
C SER A 14 -3.84 7.36 -12.19
N SER A 15 -3.01 6.91 -13.10
CA SER A 15 -3.11 7.31 -14.50
C SER A 15 -4.38 6.77 -15.15
N TYR A 16 -4.71 5.52 -14.90
CA TYR A 16 -5.88 4.89 -15.50
C TYR A 16 -7.18 5.55 -15.06
N PHE A 17 -7.32 5.86 -13.78
CA PHE A 17 -8.52 6.48 -13.24
C PHE A 17 -8.48 8.01 -13.28
N ASP A 18 -7.37 8.57 -13.74
CA ASP A 18 -7.18 10.03 -13.78
C ASP A 18 -7.41 10.65 -12.39
N ARG A 19 -6.81 10.04 -11.37
CA ARG A 19 -6.91 10.50 -9.99
C ARG A 19 -5.53 10.48 -9.36
N PRO A 20 -5.08 11.61 -8.80
CA PRO A 20 -3.76 11.66 -8.18
C PRO A 20 -3.71 10.83 -6.91
N VAL A 21 -2.55 10.23 -6.66
CA VAL A 21 -2.28 9.56 -5.40
C VAL A 21 -2.06 10.64 -4.34
N ASP A 22 -2.63 10.42 -3.15
CA ASP A 22 -2.42 11.31 -2.03
C ASP A 22 -0.93 11.44 -1.74
N ARG A 23 -0.44 12.65 -1.63
CA ARG A 23 0.97 12.94 -1.39
C ARG A 23 1.49 12.39 -0.07
N GLU A 24 0.60 12.24 0.90
CA GLU A 24 0.97 11.80 2.23
C GLU A 24 0.84 10.29 2.40
N THR A 25 0.53 9.58 1.33
CA THR A 25 0.38 8.13 1.33
C THR A 25 1.53 7.49 0.58
N CYS A 26 2.15 6.48 1.18
CA CYS A 26 3.16 5.67 0.51
C CYS A 26 2.80 4.20 0.60
N PHE A 27 3.57 3.38 -0.10
CA PHE A 27 3.24 1.96 -0.28
C PHE A 27 4.48 1.12 -0.02
N ALA A 28 4.32 -0.01 0.64
CA ALA A 28 5.43 -0.93 0.88
C ALA A 28 4.93 -2.36 0.69
N GLY A 29 5.27 -2.93 -0.44
CA GLY A 29 4.87 -4.29 -0.79
C GLY A 29 4.92 -4.50 -2.28
N GLU A 30 4.45 -5.67 -2.70
CA GLU A 30 4.36 -5.96 -4.12
C GLU A 30 3.04 -6.69 -4.42
N ILE A 31 2.63 -6.61 -5.68
CA ILE A 31 1.41 -7.27 -6.16
C ILE A 31 1.84 -8.45 -7.01
N GLY A 32 1.40 -9.65 -6.63
CA GLY A 32 1.67 -10.85 -7.41
C GLY A 32 0.79 -10.96 -8.63
N LEU A 33 1.08 -11.94 -9.47
CA LEU A 33 0.36 -12.13 -10.73
C LEU A 33 -1.12 -12.46 -10.55
N SER A 34 -1.48 -13.00 -9.40
CA SER A 34 -2.90 -13.29 -9.10
C SER A 34 -3.60 -12.14 -8.37
N GLY A 35 -2.94 -10.99 -8.25
CA GLY A 35 -3.52 -9.84 -7.58
C GLY A 35 -3.34 -9.83 -6.06
N GLU A 36 -2.62 -10.80 -5.52
CA GLU A 36 -2.39 -10.85 -4.08
C GLU A 36 -1.34 -9.83 -3.68
N VAL A 37 -1.51 -9.24 -2.51
CA VAL A 37 -0.57 -8.28 -1.96
C VAL A 37 0.42 -9.01 -1.06
N ARG A 38 1.70 -8.87 -1.35
CA ARG A 38 2.78 -9.52 -0.61
C ARG A 38 3.55 -8.49 0.21
N PRO A 39 4.05 -8.90 1.40
CA PRO A 39 4.80 -7.97 2.23
C PRO A 39 6.16 -7.63 1.63
N ALA A 40 6.60 -6.39 1.83
CA ALA A 40 7.94 -5.99 1.50
C ALA A 40 8.90 -6.47 2.59
N PRO A 41 10.17 -6.71 2.25
CA PRO A 41 11.16 -6.99 3.29
C PRO A 41 11.31 -5.79 4.21
N ARG A 42 11.58 -6.05 5.48
CA ARG A 42 11.83 -5.03 6.50
C ARG A 42 10.71 -4.01 6.60
N SER A 43 9.47 -4.50 6.60
CA SER A 43 8.31 -3.62 6.62
C SER A 43 8.27 -2.72 7.85
N GLU A 44 8.69 -3.23 9.00
CA GLU A 44 8.72 -2.40 10.21
C GLU A 44 9.64 -1.20 10.05
N GLN A 45 10.82 -1.41 9.48
CA GLN A 45 11.76 -0.32 9.22
C GLN A 45 11.21 0.68 8.22
N ARG A 46 10.53 0.18 7.20
CA ARG A 46 9.92 1.04 6.18
C ARG A 46 8.83 1.91 6.75
N ILE A 47 8.03 1.37 7.66
CA ILE A 47 6.98 2.13 8.34
C ILE A 47 7.60 3.23 9.19
N GLY A 48 8.64 2.91 9.96
CA GLY A 48 9.34 3.90 10.77
C GLY A 48 9.95 5.01 9.94
N GLU A 49 10.54 4.65 8.80
CA GLU A 49 11.13 5.61 7.91
C GLU A 49 10.08 6.52 7.27
N ALA A 50 8.97 5.94 6.86
CA ALA A 50 7.86 6.71 6.29
C ALA A 50 7.34 7.74 7.29
N ALA A 51 7.20 7.33 8.56
CA ALA A 51 6.76 8.24 9.61
C ALA A 51 7.74 9.39 9.78
N ARG A 52 9.05 9.11 9.78
CA ARG A 52 10.07 10.16 9.92
C ARG A 52 10.07 11.12 8.74
N LEU A 53 9.75 10.64 7.55
CA LEU A 53 9.72 11.48 6.35
C LEU A 53 8.45 12.30 6.24
N GLY A 54 7.51 12.12 7.16
CA GLY A 54 6.30 12.92 7.18
C GLY A 54 5.09 12.34 6.48
N PHE A 55 5.18 11.10 6.02
CA PHE A 55 4.01 10.44 5.45
C PHE A 55 3.00 10.16 6.55
N ARG A 56 1.73 10.33 6.23
CA ARG A 56 0.65 10.12 7.18
C ARG A 56 0.01 8.75 7.06
N ARG A 57 0.22 8.08 5.94
CA ARG A 57 -0.39 6.78 5.70
C ARG A 57 0.57 5.91 4.91
N ILE A 58 0.64 4.64 5.27
CA ILE A 58 1.41 3.66 4.52
C ILE A 58 0.54 2.42 4.29
N VAL A 59 0.50 1.97 3.05
CA VAL A 59 -0.28 0.80 2.64
C VAL A 59 0.65 -0.40 2.58
N VAL A 60 0.31 -1.46 3.29
CA VAL A 60 1.13 -2.67 3.39
C VAL A 60 0.27 -3.90 3.24
N SER A 61 0.92 -5.06 3.14
CA SER A 61 0.23 -6.34 3.04
C SER A 61 -0.48 -6.70 4.34
N GLY A 62 -1.70 -7.21 4.21
CA GLY A 62 -2.46 -7.73 5.34
C GLY A 62 -1.81 -8.90 6.06
N TYR A 63 -0.87 -9.58 5.40
CA TYR A 63 -0.07 -10.62 6.05
C TYR A 63 0.66 -10.12 7.28
N LEU A 64 0.95 -8.82 7.33
CA LEU A 64 1.72 -8.23 8.42
C LEU A 64 0.87 -7.82 9.60
N ARG A 65 -0.45 -7.95 9.51
CA ARG A 65 -1.38 -7.42 10.52
C ARG A 65 -1.06 -7.91 11.93
N LYS A 66 -0.70 -9.18 12.06
CA LYS A 66 -0.45 -9.78 13.37
C LYS A 66 1.02 -9.76 13.79
N SER A 67 1.91 -9.44 12.88
CA SER A 67 3.35 -9.54 13.14
C SER A 67 4.03 -8.20 13.37
N LEU A 68 3.39 -7.10 12.99
CA LEU A 68 3.99 -5.79 13.19
C LEU A 68 3.66 -5.25 14.58
N PRO A 69 4.61 -4.56 15.22
CA PRO A 69 4.32 -3.88 16.48
C PRO A 69 3.42 -2.68 16.23
N LYS A 70 3.00 -2.04 17.32
CA LYS A 70 2.22 -0.83 17.23
C LYS A 70 2.94 0.20 16.38
N PRO A 71 2.26 0.82 15.40
CA PRO A 71 2.95 1.79 14.54
C PRO A 71 3.33 3.07 15.30
N PRO A 72 4.33 3.81 14.79
CA PRO A 72 4.69 5.09 15.38
C PRO A 72 3.53 6.06 15.34
N LYS A 73 3.59 7.07 16.20
CA LYS A 73 2.59 8.13 16.19
C LYS A 73 2.65 8.90 14.88
N GLY A 74 1.50 9.32 14.40
CA GLY A 74 1.41 10.18 13.24
C GLY A 74 1.32 9.47 11.91
N ILE A 75 1.40 8.14 11.91
CA ILE A 75 1.23 7.40 10.67
C ILE A 75 0.17 6.32 10.84
N GLU A 76 -0.70 6.21 9.87
CA GLU A 76 -1.72 5.17 9.81
C GLU A 76 -1.22 4.03 8.92
N VAL A 77 -1.28 2.80 9.42
CA VAL A 77 -0.92 1.62 8.63
C VAL A 77 -2.20 1.01 8.07
N VAL A 78 -2.29 0.96 6.76
CA VAL A 78 -3.45 0.40 6.06
C VAL A 78 -3.08 -0.95 5.51
N TYR A 79 -3.81 -1.99 5.90
CA TYR A 79 -3.54 -3.37 5.48
C TYR A 79 -4.47 -3.76 4.35
N ILE A 80 -3.89 -4.25 3.26
CA ILE A 80 -4.69 -4.75 2.15
C ILE A 80 -4.19 -6.12 1.71
N ASN A 81 -5.08 -6.93 1.17
CA ASN A 81 -4.77 -8.30 0.76
C ASN A 81 -4.80 -8.47 -0.75
N LYS A 82 -5.58 -7.65 -1.45
CA LYS A 82 -5.80 -7.80 -2.88
C LYS A 82 -5.74 -6.48 -3.60
N LEU A 83 -5.38 -6.53 -4.87
CA LEU A 83 -5.27 -5.37 -5.73
C LEU A 83 -6.54 -4.50 -5.73
N GLU A 84 -7.72 -5.13 -5.70
CA GLU A 84 -8.99 -4.41 -5.71
C GLU A 84 -9.12 -3.46 -4.52
N GLU A 85 -8.56 -3.86 -3.38
CA GLU A 85 -8.62 -3.04 -2.18
C GLU A 85 -7.78 -1.77 -2.33
N LEU A 86 -6.71 -1.85 -3.12
CA LEU A 86 -5.88 -0.68 -3.38
C LEU A 86 -6.71 0.43 -4.05
N GLY A 87 -7.49 0.06 -5.04
CA GLY A 87 -8.35 1.03 -5.72
C GLY A 87 -9.38 1.63 -4.79
N ARG A 88 -10.07 0.80 -4.01
CA ARG A 88 -11.14 1.28 -3.13
C ARG A 88 -10.64 2.18 -2.02
N ILE A 89 -9.55 1.80 -1.38
CA ILE A 89 -9.07 2.49 -0.19
C ILE A 89 -8.30 3.75 -0.57
N VAL A 90 -7.45 3.67 -1.58
CA VAL A 90 -6.53 4.76 -1.92
C VAL A 90 -7.19 5.78 -2.84
N PHE A 91 -7.97 5.33 -3.80
CA PHE A 91 -8.53 6.21 -4.84
C PHE A 91 -10.03 6.47 -4.66
N GLY A 92 -10.67 5.82 -3.70
CA GLY A 92 -12.12 5.99 -3.49
C GLY A 92 -12.97 5.37 -4.59
N VAL A 93 -12.42 4.39 -5.32
CA VAL A 93 -13.14 3.70 -6.40
C VAL A 93 -13.94 2.55 -5.80
N SER A 94 -15.22 2.43 -6.18
CA SER A 94 -16.07 1.34 -5.74
C SER A 94 -15.99 0.17 -6.71
N GLY A 95 -16.11 -1.05 -6.18
CA GLY A 95 -16.14 -2.25 -6.99
C GLY A 95 -14.76 -2.71 -7.41
N PRO A 96 -14.68 -3.76 -8.26
CA PRO A 96 -13.41 -4.30 -8.68
C PRO A 96 -12.69 -3.36 -9.64
N VAL A 97 -11.36 -3.47 -9.66
CA VAL A 97 -10.52 -2.75 -10.62
C VAL A 97 -10.51 -3.56 -11.91
N GLU A 98 -10.82 -2.91 -13.01
CA GLU A 98 -10.85 -3.55 -14.32
C GLU A 98 -9.92 -2.86 -15.29
#